data_4941ce2e922b5561ceb5db042110a480
#
_entry.id   4941ce2e922b5561ceb5db042110a480
#
_cell.length_a   1.000
_cell.length_b   1.000
_cell.length_c   1.000
_cell.angle_alpha   90.00
_cell.angle_beta   90.00
_cell.angle_gamma   90.00
#
_symmetry.space_group_name_H-M   'P 1'
#
loop_
_entity.id
_entity.type
_entity.pdbx_description
1 polymer ?
#
loop_
_entity_poly.entity_id
_entity_poly.type
_entity_poly.pdbx_seq_one_letter_code
_entity_poly.pdbx_strand_id
1 'polypeptide(L)'
;TSLYALKQRASLQPGETLLVLGASGGVGLAAIELGKAMGAKVIAAASTQDKIDMCISHGADEGFIYPSSNLDRDQQKELSNKIKELTGGLGPNVIYDPVGGSYAEPCLRSIAWEGRYLVIGFAAGADQIPKMPLNLTLLKGCQIVGVFWGAWVGQFPDENKKNFDELFNLHSEGKINPEVSQKYSLEDSASAFTHLANRKAKGKVVINF
;
A
#
# COMPACT_ATOMS: atom_id res chain seq x y z
N THR A 1 3.16 3.86 10.00
CA THR A 1 3.88 3.10 8.93
C THR A 1 3.84 3.85 7.62
N SER A 2 2.65 4.19 7.07
CA SER A 2 2.51 4.73 5.71
C SER A 2 3.19 6.10 5.53
N LEU A 3 3.11 7.00 6.52
CA LEU A 3 3.84 8.27 6.45
C LEU A 3 5.37 8.05 6.39
N TYR A 4 5.91 7.18 7.27
CA TYR A 4 7.33 6.81 7.22
C TYR A 4 7.74 6.23 5.88
N ALA A 5 6.91 5.32 5.32
CA ALA A 5 7.16 4.70 4.04
C ALA A 5 7.23 5.72 2.89
N LEU A 6 6.24 6.60 2.79
CA LEU A 6 6.14 7.55 1.68
C LEU A 6 7.09 8.73 1.82
N LYS A 7 7.22 9.28 3.03
CA LYS A 7 8.05 10.46 3.29
C LYS A 7 9.53 10.13 3.40
N GLN A 8 9.92 9.29 4.38
CA GLN A 8 11.33 9.04 4.66
C GLN A 8 11.95 7.97 3.76
N ARG A 9 11.18 6.92 3.41
CA ARG A 9 11.75 5.80 2.63
C ARG A 9 11.66 6.00 1.13
N ALA A 10 10.52 6.48 0.63
CA ALA A 10 10.32 6.73 -0.79
C ALA A 10 10.71 8.15 -1.21
N SER A 11 10.69 9.12 -0.29
CA SER A 11 10.81 10.55 -0.62
C SER A 11 9.82 10.93 -1.75
N LEU A 12 8.55 10.50 -1.58
CA LEU A 12 7.50 10.71 -2.58
C LEU A 12 7.36 12.20 -2.92
N GLN A 13 7.38 12.52 -4.21
CA GLN A 13 7.29 13.90 -4.71
C GLN A 13 5.90 14.19 -5.28
N PRO A 14 5.45 15.46 -5.21
CA PRO A 14 4.25 15.88 -5.93
C PRO A 14 4.33 15.56 -7.43
N GLY A 15 3.23 15.08 -8.00
CA GLY A 15 3.13 14.68 -9.42
C GLY A 15 3.64 13.26 -9.72
N GLU A 16 4.31 12.58 -8.80
CA GLU A 16 4.66 11.16 -8.98
C GLU A 16 3.43 10.26 -8.92
N THR A 17 3.52 9.12 -9.59
CA THR A 17 2.48 8.08 -9.53
C THR A 17 2.81 7.07 -8.45
N LEU A 18 1.89 6.91 -7.48
CA LEU A 18 1.93 5.94 -6.40
C LEU A 18 0.95 4.79 -6.70
N LEU A 19 1.46 3.56 -6.85
CA LEU A 19 0.64 2.35 -6.88
C LEU A 19 0.55 1.75 -5.48
N VAL A 20 -0.66 1.49 -5.00
CA VAL A 20 -0.91 0.88 -3.68
C VAL A 20 -1.55 -0.49 -3.86
N LEU A 21 -0.85 -1.57 -3.48
CA LEU A 21 -1.40 -2.92 -3.40
C LEU A 21 -2.13 -3.12 -2.05
N GLY A 22 -3.13 -4.00 -2.02
CA GLY A 22 -3.95 -4.19 -0.81
C GLY A 22 -4.58 -2.90 -0.33
N ALA A 23 -4.95 -2.04 -1.26
CA ALA A 23 -5.27 -0.64 -1.09
C ALA A 23 -6.40 -0.36 -0.09
N SER A 24 -7.40 -1.24 0.00
CA SER A 24 -8.53 -1.11 0.94
C SER A 24 -8.23 -1.51 2.39
N GLY A 25 -7.04 -2.05 2.66
CA GLY A 25 -6.62 -2.38 4.02
C GLY A 25 -6.20 -1.14 4.82
N GLY A 26 -6.05 -1.29 6.14
CA GLY A 26 -5.77 -0.14 7.01
C GLY A 26 -4.48 0.62 6.70
N VAL A 27 -3.41 -0.04 6.23
CA VAL A 27 -2.18 0.65 5.79
C VAL A 27 -2.30 1.14 4.34
N GLY A 28 -3.10 0.47 3.51
CA GLY A 28 -3.36 0.85 2.12
C GLY A 28 -4.16 2.15 2.02
N LEU A 29 -5.30 2.26 2.73
CA LEU A 29 -6.08 3.49 2.78
C LEU A 29 -5.26 4.66 3.32
N ALA A 30 -4.48 4.44 4.38
CA ALA A 30 -3.57 5.46 4.89
C ALA A 30 -2.52 5.89 3.86
N ALA A 31 -2.03 4.97 3.02
CA ALA A 31 -1.10 5.30 1.95
C ALA A 31 -1.78 6.11 0.82
N ILE A 32 -3.04 5.82 0.51
CA ILE A 32 -3.85 6.59 -0.46
C ILE A 32 -4.00 8.02 0.02
N GLU A 33 -4.56 8.23 1.21
CA GLU A 33 -4.82 9.57 1.76
C GLU A 33 -3.53 10.38 1.89
N LEU A 34 -2.46 9.80 2.41
CA LEU A 34 -1.16 10.45 2.53
C LEU A 34 -0.53 10.74 1.17
N GLY A 35 -0.61 9.81 0.21
CA GLY A 35 -0.15 10.04 -1.16
C GLY A 35 -0.85 11.23 -1.82
N LYS A 36 -2.17 11.34 -1.62
CA LYS A 36 -2.94 12.50 -2.10
C LYS A 36 -2.54 13.78 -1.38
N ALA A 37 -2.39 13.75 -0.06
CA ALA A 37 -1.93 14.91 0.71
C ALA A 37 -0.54 15.39 0.30
N MET A 38 0.33 14.48 -0.19
CA MET A 38 1.65 14.77 -0.76
C MET A 38 1.62 15.18 -2.24
N GLY A 39 0.44 15.23 -2.88
CA GLY A 39 0.28 15.65 -4.27
C GLY A 39 0.59 14.59 -5.33
N ALA A 40 0.60 13.31 -4.97
CA ALA A 40 0.80 12.22 -5.91
C ALA A 40 -0.48 11.88 -6.69
N LYS A 41 -0.32 11.30 -7.90
CA LYS A 41 -1.37 10.53 -8.57
C LYS A 41 -1.41 9.13 -7.94
N VAL A 42 -2.55 8.73 -7.37
CA VAL A 42 -2.67 7.47 -6.64
C VAL A 42 -3.51 6.46 -7.42
N ILE A 43 -2.94 5.28 -7.65
CA ILE A 43 -3.61 4.13 -8.27
C ILE A 43 -3.80 3.06 -7.19
N ALA A 44 -5.06 2.68 -6.95
CA ALA A 44 -5.42 1.67 -5.98
C ALA A 44 -5.58 0.29 -6.63
N ALA A 45 -5.02 -0.75 -6.01
CA ALA A 45 -5.22 -2.12 -6.44
C ALA A 45 -5.83 -2.94 -5.30
N ALA A 46 -6.99 -3.57 -5.54
CA ALA A 46 -7.74 -4.35 -4.57
C ALA A 46 -8.43 -5.56 -5.22
N SER A 47 -9.08 -6.41 -4.42
CA SER A 47 -9.61 -7.70 -4.89
C SER A 47 -11.07 -7.67 -5.35
N THR A 48 -11.80 -6.58 -5.11
CA THR A 48 -13.23 -6.45 -5.46
C THR A 48 -13.58 -5.01 -5.80
N GLN A 49 -14.67 -4.82 -6.55
CA GLN A 49 -15.10 -3.48 -6.97
C GLN A 49 -15.48 -2.60 -5.77
N ASP A 50 -16.20 -3.12 -4.80
CA ASP A 50 -16.59 -2.38 -3.59
C ASP A 50 -15.39 -1.89 -2.76
N LYS A 51 -14.25 -2.58 -2.84
CA LYS A 51 -12.98 -2.15 -2.26
C LYS A 51 -12.31 -1.05 -3.09
N ILE A 52 -12.41 -1.13 -4.41
CA ILE A 52 -11.93 -0.06 -5.29
C ILE A 52 -12.75 1.22 -5.07
N ASP A 53 -14.08 1.10 -5.02
CA ASP A 53 -14.97 2.24 -4.80
C ASP A 53 -14.64 2.96 -3.47
N MET A 54 -14.34 2.18 -2.42
CA MET A 54 -13.85 2.71 -1.16
C MET A 54 -12.50 3.43 -1.32
N CYS A 55 -11.55 2.87 -2.07
CA CYS A 55 -10.27 3.52 -2.30
C CYS A 55 -10.43 4.86 -3.06
N ILE A 56 -11.33 4.90 -4.03
CA ILE A 56 -11.67 6.14 -4.76
C ILE A 56 -12.29 7.17 -3.83
N SER A 57 -13.22 6.77 -2.94
CA SER A 57 -13.82 7.69 -1.96
C SER A 57 -12.80 8.27 -0.96
N HIS A 58 -11.66 7.56 -0.74
CA HIS A 58 -10.53 8.02 0.06
C HIS A 58 -9.45 8.75 -0.75
N GLY A 59 -9.74 9.09 -2.02
CA GLY A 59 -8.90 9.96 -2.83
C GLY A 59 -7.99 9.27 -3.84
N ALA A 60 -8.09 7.96 -4.06
CA ALA A 60 -7.39 7.35 -5.20
C ALA A 60 -7.94 7.93 -6.52
N ASP A 61 -7.06 8.25 -7.46
CA ASP A 61 -7.45 8.81 -8.76
C ASP A 61 -7.98 7.74 -9.71
N GLU A 62 -7.42 6.54 -9.60
CA GLU A 62 -7.78 5.37 -10.40
C GLU A 62 -7.69 4.11 -9.56
N GLY A 63 -8.36 3.04 -10.01
CA GLY A 63 -8.24 1.74 -9.36
C GLY A 63 -8.48 0.59 -10.32
N PHE A 64 -7.94 -0.59 -9.95
CA PHE A 64 -8.20 -1.81 -10.70
C PHE A 64 -8.30 -3.03 -9.77
N ILE A 65 -9.02 -4.04 -10.25
CA ILE A 65 -9.19 -5.30 -9.54
C ILE A 65 -8.09 -6.26 -9.97
N TYR A 66 -7.45 -6.93 -8.99
CA TYR A 66 -6.58 -8.06 -9.22
C TYR A 66 -7.10 -9.33 -8.52
N PRO A 67 -6.81 -10.54 -9.03
CA PRO A 67 -7.25 -11.78 -8.40
C PRO A 67 -6.68 -11.92 -6.98
N SER A 68 -7.48 -12.45 -6.04
CA SER A 68 -7.07 -12.66 -4.65
C SER A 68 -6.32 -13.98 -4.40
N SER A 69 -6.06 -14.75 -5.46
CA SER A 69 -5.32 -16.02 -5.45
C SER A 69 -3.89 -15.84 -5.97
N ASN A 70 -3.06 -16.87 -5.81
CA ASN A 70 -1.75 -16.90 -6.44
C ASN A 70 -1.88 -16.75 -7.96
N LEU A 71 -1.14 -15.80 -8.52
CA LEU A 71 -1.17 -15.53 -9.95
C LEU A 71 -0.28 -16.53 -10.69
N ASP A 72 -0.81 -17.11 -11.78
CA ASP A 72 0.00 -17.80 -12.76
C ASP A 72 0.78 -16.82 -13.65
N ARG A 73 1.57 -17.35 -14.59
CA ARG A 73 2.44 -16.51 -15.46
C ARG A 73 1.67 -15.55 -16.35
N ASP A 74 0.52 -15.97 -16.87
CA ASP A 74 -0.28 -15.16 -17.77
C ASP A 74 -0.97 -14.03 -16.99
N GLN A 75 -1.53 -14.33 -15.82
CA GLN A 75 -2.09 -13.35 -14.89
C GLN A 75 -1.04 -12.35 -14.39
N GLN A 76 0.19 -12.79 -14.12
CA GLN A 76 1.30 -11.89 -13.78
C GLN A 76 1.64 -10.93 -14.92
N LYS A 77 1.64 -11.43 -16.17
CA LYS A 77 1.87 -10.61 -17.35
C LYS A 77 0.73 -9.60 -17.57
N GLU A 78 -0.52 -10.05 -17.40
CA GLU A 78 -1.70 -9.19 -17.46
C GLU A 78 -1.64 -8.08 -16.41
N LEU A 79 -1.30 -8.40 -15.16
CA LEU A 79 -1.13 -7.43 -14.09
C LEU A 79 -0.06 -6.38 -14.44
N SER A 80 1.10 -6.82 -14.90
CA SER A 80 2.17 -5.89 -15.33
C SER A 80 1.73 -4.99 -16.49
N ASN A 81 1.01 -5.53 -17.48
CA ASN A 81 0.49 -4.77 -18.61
C ASN A 81 -0.58 -3.76 -18.15
N LYS A 82 -1.48 -4.18 -17.27
CA LYS A 82 -2.53 -3.29 -16.71
C LYS A 82 -1.93 -2.09 -15.98
N ILE A 83 -0.91 -2.33 -15.15
CA ILE A 83 -0.21 -1.24 -14.44
C ILE A 83 0.44 -0.27 -15.43
N LYS A 84 1.09 -0.78 -16.48
CA LYS A 84 1.70 0.06 -17.53
C LYS A 84 0.65 0.86 -18.30
N GLU A 85 -0.47 0.25 -18.66
CA GLU A 85 -1.59 0.93 -19.33
C GLU A 85 -2.07 2.14 -18.52
N LEU A 86 -2.35 1.95 -17.21
CA LEU A 86 -2.82 3.00 -16.30
C LEU A 86 -1.79 4.13 -16.08
N THR A 87 -0.53 3.86 -16.40
CA THR A 87 0.57 4.82 -16.24
C THR A 87 1.12 5.33 -17.57
N GLY A 88 0.38 5.18 -18.68
CA GLY A 88 0.80 5.62 -20.02
C GLY A 88 2.11 4.97 -20.50
N GLY A 89 2.40 3.76 -20.04
CA GLY A 89 3.62 3.00 -20.40
C GLY A 89 4.84 3.31 -19.52
N LEU A 90 4.82 4.38 -18.72
CA LEU A 90 5.96 4.81 -17.91
C LEU A 90 6.17 3.96 -16.64
N GLY A 91 5.10 3.41 -16.08
CA GLY A 91 5.08 2.72 -14.80
C GLY A 91 4.93 3.67 -13.60
N PRO A 92 4.56 3.15 -12.41
CA PRO A 92 4.48 3.93 -11.19
C PRO A 92 5.87 4.29 -10.66
N ASN A 93 6.04 5.52 -10.16
CA ASN A 93 7.27 6.00 -9.53
C ASN A 93 7.50 5.33 -8.17
N VAL A 94 6.42 5.09 -7.44
CA VAL A 94 6.45 4.40 -6.14
C VAL A 94 5.42 3.28 -6.11
N ILE A 95 5.85 2.10 -5.67
CA ILE A 95 4.97 0.97 -5.41
C ILE A 95 4.96 0.71 -3.91
N TYR A 96 3.78 0.75 -3.29
CA TYR A 96 3.54 0.47 -1.88
C TYR A 96 2.97 -0.95 -1.75
N ASP A 97 3.79 -1.90 -1.32
CA ASP A 97 3.41 -3.31 -1.27
C ASP A 97 3.36 -3.90 0.15
N PRO A 98 2.16 -3.99 0.76
CA PRO A 98 1.93 -4.74 1.99
C PRO A 98 1.56 -6.21 1.76
N VAL A 99 1.46 -6.66 0.50
CA VAL A 99 0.90 -7.97 0.11
C VAL A 99 2.00 -8.99 -0.17
N GLY A 100 2.95 -8.64 -1.03
CA GLY A 100 3.99 -9.56 -1.49
C GLY A 100 3.45 -10.67 -2.40
N GLY A 101 3.96 -11.90 -2.23
CA GLY A 101 3.50 -13.07 -2.97
C GLY A 101 3.75 -12.96 -4.47
N SER A 102 2.85 -13.56 -5.26
CA SER A 102 2.93 -13.58 -6.74
C SER A 102 2.70 -12.22 -7.41
N TYR A 103 2.30 -11.19 -6.64
CA TYR A 103 2.08 -9.84 -7.15
C TYR A 103 3.38 -9.02 -7.25
N ALA A 104 4.38 -9.34 -6.45
CA ALA A 104 5.58 -8.53 -6.27
C ALA A 104 6.40 -8.41 -7.58
N GLU A 105 6.69 -9.52 -8.24
CA GLU A 105 7.50 -9.50 -9.47
C GLU A 105 6.81 -8.74 -10.62
N PRO A 106 5.53 -8.96 -10.98
CA PRO A 106 4.88 -8.19 -12.03
C PRO A 106 4.80 -6.69 -11.71
N CYS A 107 4.65 -6.31 -10.45
CA CYS A 107 4.70 -4.91 -10.04
C CYS A 107 6.11 -4.34 -10.25
N LEU A 108 7.18 -5.04 -9.84
CA LEU A 108 8.56 -4.59 -10.10
C LEU A 108 8.87 -4.52 -11.60
N ARG A 109 8.33 -5.43 -12.43
CA ARG A 109 8.46 -5.37 -13.90
C ARG A 109 7.78 -4.16 -14.52
N SER A 110 6.76 -3.61 -13.88
CA SER A 110 6.02 -2.45 -14.35
C SER A 110 6.53 -1.11 -13.81
N ILE A 111 7.46 -1.12 -12.85
CA ILE A 111 7.95 0.10 -12.18
C ILE A 111 8.57 1.08 -13.18
N ALA A 112 8.45 2.37 -12.90
CA ALA A 112 9.11 3.42 -13.67
C ALA A 112 10.64 3.34 -13.57
N TRP A 113 11.33 3.99 -14.49
CA TRP A 113 12.77 4.21 -14.38
C TRP A 113 13.08 4.96 -13.07
N GLU A 114 14.09 4.47 -12.33
CA GLU A 114 14.47 4.99 -10.99
C GLU A 114 13.35 4.95 -9.94
N GLY A 115 12.32 4.11 -10.14
CA GLY A 115 11.24 3.95 -9.21
C GLY A 115 11.65 3.28 -7.89
N ARG A 116 10.79 3.41 -6.87
CA ARG A 116 11.01 2.83 -5.54
C ARG A 116 9.91 1.82 -5.22
N TYR A 117 10.31 0.57 -5.04
CA TYR A 117 9.43 -0.51 -4.61
C TYR A 117 9.53 -0.66 -3.09
N LEU A 118 8.48 -0.31 -2.36
CA LEU A 118 8.44 -0.33 -0.89
C LEU A 118 7.92 -1.68 -0.40
N VAL A 119 8.75 -2.41 0.31
CA VAL A 119 8.40 -3.66 0.99
C VAL A 119 7.82 -3.30 2.36
N ILE A 120 6.49 -3.34 2.49
CA ILE A 120 5.75 -2.98 3.71
C ILE A 120 5.42 -4.22 4.54
N GLY A 121 5.08 -5.33 3.88
CA GLY A 121 4.68 -6.56 4.54
C GLY A 121 4.40 -7.69 3.56
N PHE A 122 3.90 -8.80 4.10
CA PHE A 122 3.66 -10.04 3.36
C PHE A 122 2.28 -10.63 3.70
N ALA A 123 1.22 -9.85 3.46
CA ALA A 123 -0.16 -10.26 3.76
C ALA A 123 -0.64 -11.44 2.88
N ALA A 124 0.06 -11.76 1.80
CA ALA A 124 -0.20 -12.97 1.02
C ALA A 124 0.05 -14.26 1.84
N GLY A 125 1.02 -14.23 2.75
CA GLY A 125 1.37 -15.33 3.64
C GLY A 125 2.88 -15.40 3.88
N ALA A 126 3.28 -15.92 5.04
CA ALA A 126 4.69 -16.06 5.41
C ALA A 126 5.44 -17.08 4.51
N ASP A 127 4.72 -18.03 3.94
CA ASP A 127 5.19 -19.02 2.97
C ASP A 127 5.31 -18.45 1.54
N GLN A 128 4.80 -17.23 1.32
CA GLN A 128 4.74 -16.58 0.01
C GLN A 128 5.66 -15.34 -0.08
N ILE A 129 6.76 -15.34 0.67
CA ILE A 129 7.77 -14.28 0.52
C ILE A 129 8.35 -14.32 -0.89
N PRO A 130 8.23 -13.22 -1.67
CA PRO A 130 8.62 -13.24 -3.09
C PRO A 130 10.13 -13.37 -3.28
N LYS A 131 10.52 -14.17 -4.26
CA LYS A 131 11.90 -14.22 -4.76
C LYS A 131 12.02 -13.29 -5.95
N MET A 132 12.70 -12.15 -5.76
CA MET A 132 12.79 -11.11 -6.78
C MET A 132 14.01 -11.33 -7.68
N PRO A 133 13.83 -11.32 -9.02
CA PRO A 133 14.96 -11.34 -9.96
C PRO A 133 15.75 -10.04 -9.87
N LEU A 134 16.95 -10.07 -9.27
CA LEU A 134 17.76 -8.85 -9.03
C LEU A 134 18.14 -8.09 -10.30
N ASN A 135 18.22 -8.77 -11.44
CA ASN A 135 18.48 -8.12 -12.74
C ASN A 135 17.42 -7.07 -13.10
N LEU A 136 16.19 -7.15 -12.53
CA LEU A 136 15.17 -6.13 -12.76
C LEU A 136 15.56 -4.78 -12.17
N THR A 137 16.26 -4.77 -11.03
CA THR A 137 16.74 -3.52 -10.44
C THR A 137 17.78 -2.84 -11.32
N LEU A 138 18.69 -3.62 -11.93
CA LEU A 138 19.65 -3.11 -12.90
C LEU A 138 18.96 -2.56 -14.15
N LEU A 139 18.04 -3.33 -14.74
CA LEU A 139 17.35 -2.97 -15.98
C LEU A 139 16.42 -1.76 -15.87
N LYS A 140 15.97 -1.46 -14.65
CA LYS A 140 15.06 -0.34 -14.36
C LYS A 140 15.75 0.81 -13.61
N GLY A 141 16.99 0.65 -13.19
CA GLY A 141 17.66 1.59 -12.29
C GLY A 141 16.91 1.79 -10.97
N CYS A 142 15.97 0.89 -10.64
CA CYS A 142 15.03 1.05 -9.53
C CYS A 142 15.62 0.57 -8.19
N GLN A 143 14.91 0.91 -7.11
CA GLN A 143 15.26 0.52 -5.75
C GLN A 143 14.21 -0.41 -5.16
N ILE A 144 14.64 -1.42 -4.39
CA ILE A 144 13.79 -2.20 -3.49
C ILE A 144 14.10 -1.72 -2.07
N VAL A 145 13.11 -1.12 -1.40
CA VAL A 145 13.26 -0.38 -0.16
C VAL A 145 12.47 -1.06 0.97
N GLY A 146 13.16 -1.56 1.99
CA GLY A 146 12.52 -2.10 3.18
C GLY A 146 11.89 -1.01 4.05
N VAL A 147 10.69 -1.29 4.58
CA VAL A 147 9.96 -0.40 5.48
C VAL A 147 9.67 -1.12 6.78
N PHE A 148 10.58 -1.03 7.74
CA PHE A 148 10.39 -1.62 9.07
C PHE A 148 10.20 -0.52 10.12
N TRP A 149 9.00 0.09 10.09
CA TRP A 149 8.65 1.19 10.98
C TRP A 149 8.78 0.84 12.46
N GLY A 150 8.41 -0.38 12.87
CA GLY A 150 8.52 -0.80 14.27
C GLY A 150 9.94 -0.72 14.84
N ALA A 151 10.95 -1.14 14.07
CA ALA A 151 12.34 -1.01 14.48
C ALA A 151 12.83 0.45 14.40
N TRP A 152 12.38 1.19 13.39
CA TRP A 152 12.75 2.59 13.20
C TRP A 152 12.30 3.49 14.36
N VAL A 153 11.09 3.27 14.90
CA VAL A 153 10.55 4.03 16.05
C VAL A 153 11.48 3.98 17.26
N GLY A 154 12.04 2.81 17.55
CA GLY A 154 12.98 2.64 18.67
C GLY A 154 14.33 3.34 18.46
N GLN A 155 14.75 3.50 17.20
CA GLN A 155 16.03 4.15 16.86
C GLN A 155 15.89 5.66 16.69
N PHE A 156 14.72 6.14 16.26
CA PHE A 156 14.46 7.55 15.91
C PHE A 156 13.17 8.07 16.56
N PRO A 157 13.06 8.08 17.91
CA PRO A 157 11.82 8.45 18.61
C PRO A 157 11.40 9.90 18.35
N ASP A 158 12.36 10.83 18.25
CA ASP A 158 12.07 12.23 18.00
C ASP A 158 11.52 12.48 16.59
N GLU A 159 12.06 11.78 15.60
CA GLU A 159 11.56 11.85 14.23
C GLU A 159 10.14 11.20 14.12
N ASN A 160 9.93 10.11 14.86
CA ASN A 160 8.61 9.51 14.95
C ASN A 160 7.58 10.46 15.60
N LYS A 161 7.99 11.20 16.64
CA LYS A 161 7.14 12.23 17.25
C LYS A 161 6.74 13.30 16.23
N LYS A 162 7.70 13.82 15.46
CA LYS A 162 7.41 14.78 14.37
C LYS A 162 6.44 14.22 13.34
N ASN A 163 6.55 12.93 13.00
CA ASN A 163 5.62 12.27 12.11
C ASN A 163 4.20 12.20 12.71
N PHE A 164 4.05 11.97 14.01
CA PHE A 164 2.75 12.01 14.66
C PHE A 164 2.16 13.42 14.68
N ASP A 165 2.97 14.44 15.00
CA ASP A 165 2.54 15.84 14.97
C ASP A 165 2.03 16.21 13.56
N GLU A 166 2.71 15.78 12.52
CA GLU A 166 2.29 15.97 11.12
C GLU A 166 0.98 15.24 10.79
N LEU A 167 0.83 13.98 11.22
CA LEU A 167 -0.42 13.22 11.04
C LEU A 167 -1.62 13.89 11.70
N PHE A 168 -1.44 14.40 12.92
CA PHE A 168 -2.51 15.13 13.62
C PHE A 168 -2.87 16.44 12.91
N ASN A 169 -1.88 17.16 12.37
CA ASN A 169 -2.12 18.35 11.58
C ASN A 169 -2.90 18.02 10.29
N LEU A 170 -2.47 17.01 9.53
CA LEU A 170 -3.17 16.57 8.32
C LEU A 170 -4.61 16.14 8.62
N HIS A 171 -4.84 15.47 9.74
CA HIS A 171 -6.18 15.09 10.17
C HIS A 171 -7.01 16.32 10.55
N SER A 172 -6.47 17.27 11.31
CA SER A 172 -7.18 18.50 11.69
C SER A 172 -7.53 19.38 10.48
N GLU A 173 -6.72 19.31 9.43
CA GLU A 173 -6.97 19.99 8.14
C GLU A 173 -7.94 19.22 7.22
N GLY A 174 -8.43 18.05 7.66
CA GLY A 174 -9.32 17.20 6.85
C GLY A 174 -8.66 16.53 5.65
N LYS A 175 -7.32 16.53 5.57
CA LYS A 175 -6.56 15.92 4.48
C LYS A 175 -6.45 14.41 4.59
N ILE A 176 -6.57 13.87 5.80
CA ILE A 176 -6.66 12.44 6.07
C ILE A 176 -7.83 12.17 7.02
N ASN A 177 -8.53 11.06 6.80
CA ASN A 177 -9.65 10.64 7.63
C ASN A 177 -9.65 9.11 7.77
N PRO A 178 -8.87 8.55 8.72
CA PRO A 178 -8.70 7.11 8.86
C PRO A 178 -10.03 6.38 9.08
N GLU A 179 -10.39 5.48 8.16
CA GLU A 179 -11.63 4.73 8.18
C GLU A 179 -11.63 3.67 9.29
N VAL A 180 -12.62 3.75 10.17
CA VAL A 180 -12.96 2.70 11.15
C VAL A 180 -14.21 1.97 10.67
N SER A 181 -14.02 0.88 9.93
CA SER A 181 -15.10 0.18 9.25
C SER A 181 -15.90 -0.75 10.17
N GLN A 182 -15.28 -1.25 11.23
CA GLN A 182 -15.92 -2.17 12.17
C GLN A 182 -15.48 -1.91 13.60
N LYS A 183 -16.44 -1.98 14.51
CA LYS A 183 -16.23 -1.88 15.97
C LYS A 183 -16.79 -3.14 16.62
N TYR A 184 -16.02 -3.72 17.52
CA TYR A 184 -16.39 -4.90 18.30
C TYR A 184 -16.26 -4.58 19.78
N SER A 185 -17.03 -5.29 20.63
CA SER A 185 -16.80 -5.30 22.08
C SER A 185 -15.58 -6.19 22.41
N LEU A 186 -15.09 -6.12 23.63
CA LEU A 186 -14.02 -7.02 24.09
C LEU A 186 -14.46 -8.49 24.03
N GLU A 187 -15.73 -8.77 24.40
CA GLU A 187 -16.32 -10.11 24.36
C GLU A 187 -16.34 -10.69 22.95
N ASP A 188 -16.52 -9.83 21.93
CA ASP A 188 -16.59 -10.21 20.52
C ASP A 188 -15.23 -10.19 19.80
N SER A 189 -14.13 -10.06 20.53
CA SER A 189 -12.78 -9.96 19.95
C SER A 189 -12.42 -11.12 19.01
N ALA A 190 -12.87 -12.35 19.30
CA ALA A 190 -12.67 -13.51 18.43
C ALA A 190 -13.31 -13.30 17.04
N SER A 191 -14.47 -12.66 16.98
CA SER A 191 -15.16 -12.30 15.74
C SER A 191 -14.38 -11.25 14.96
N ALA A 192 -13.76 -10.27 15.64
CA ALA A 192 -12.89 -9.27 15.03
C ALA A 192 -11.66 -9.92 14.35
N PHE A 193 -10.99 -10.86 15.02
CA PHE A 193 -9.88 -11.62 14.43
C PHE A 193 -10.32 -12.46 13.24
N THR A 194 -11.47 -13.12 13.34
CA THR A 194 -12.05 -13.92 12.23
C THR A 194 -12.36 -13.03 11.03
N HIS A 195 -12.87 -11.81 11.26
CA HIS A 195 -13.14 -10.83 10.21
C HIS A 195 -11.86 -10.43 9.46
N LEU A 196 -10.77 -10.18 10.18
CA LEU A 196 -9.44 -9.89 9.61
C LEU A 196 -8.87 -11.09 8.84
N ALA A 197 -8.91 -12.30 9.45
CA ALA A 197 -8.37 -13.52 8.85
C ALA A 197 -9.06 -13.87 7.52
N ASN A 198 -10.37 -13.61 7.42
CA ASN A 198 -11.17 -13.82 6.22
C ASN A 198 -10.99 -12.73 5.14
N ARG A 199 -10.06 -11.78 5.33
CA ARG A 199 -9.78 -10.66 4.40
C ARG A 199 -11.02 -9.79 4.08
N LYS A 200 -12.00 -9.74 5.01
CA LYS A 200 -13.22 -8.94 4.89
C LYS A 200 -13.04 -7.49 5.33
N ALA A 201 -11.99 -7.20 6.10
CA ALA A 201 -11.74 -5.88 6.64
C ALA A 201 -11.49 -4.84 5.54
N LYS A 202 -12.12 -3.69 5.72
CA LYS A 202 -11.93 -2.46 4.95
C LYS A 202 -11.49 -1.39 5.95
N GLY A 203 -10.33 -0.76 5.78
CA GLY A 203 -9.81 0.20 6.78
C GLY A 203 -9.43 -0.45 8.11
N LYS A 204 -9.81 0.17 9.20
CA LYS A 204 -9.49 -0.27 10.57
C LYS A 204 -10.63 -1.05 11.20
N VAL A 205 -10.26 -2.11 11.93
CA VAL A 205 -11.15 -2.84 12.84
C VAL A 205 -10.70 -2.50 14.26
N VAL A 206 -11.59 -2.04 15.12
CA VAL A 206 -11.28 -1.65 16.51
C VAL A 206 -12.08 -2.46 17.50
N ILE A 207 -11.52 -2.68 18.69
CA ILE A 207 -12.18 -3.29 19.84
C ILE A 207 -12.34 -2.18 20.89
N ASN A 208 -13.56 -1.97 21.35
CA ASN A 208 -13.89 -1.03 22.43
C ASN A 208 -13.93 -1.77 23.77
N PHE A 209 -13.41 -1.12 24.80
CA PHE A 209 -13.41 -1.60 26.20
C PHE A 209 -14.52 -0.90 26.97
#